data_7ec7c67a23c88fc00e6b1857b68d0e2a
#
_entry.id   7ec7c67a23c88fc00e6b1857b68d0e2a
#
_cell.length_a   1.000
_cell.length_b   1.000
_cell.length_c   1.000
_cell.angle_alpha   90.00
_cell.angle_beta   90.00
_cell.angle_gamma   90.00
#
_symmetry.space_group_name_H-M   'P 1'
#
loop_
_entity.id
_entity.type
_entity.pdbx_description
1 polymer ?
#
loop_
_entity_poly.entity_id
_entity_poly.type
_entity_poly.pdbx_seq_one_letter_code
_entity_poly.pdbx_strand_id
1 'polypeptide(L)'
;MIPFMTEEIYQNLVRSIDKDAPESIHLCDFPEVHEEQIDKELENNMEHVLDLVVMGRACRNASNIKNRQPIGKMFVKADFDLPEFYQEIVADELNVKNVKFTDDVRDFTSYSFKPQLKTVGPKYGKMLGGIKAALNDIDGNAAMDELNTTGVLKLDVNGQEIELFKEDLLIDTAQIEGYESVNDNGITVVLDTNLSPELLEEGFVREIISKIQTMRKEADFEVMDKIRVTYEGSEKAEAVFEKNSTLIGGEVLATEVVKAEPAGHVKEWKINGEAVTMGVEKKGE
;
A
#
# COMPACT_ATOMS: atom_id res chain seq x y z
N MET A 1 -11.25 -24.03 17.46
CA MET A 1 -12.32 -24.85 16.85
C MET A 1 -13.66 -24.23 17.21
N ILE A 2 -14.60 -24.19 16.27
CA ILE A 2 -15.93 -23.56 16.39
C ILE A 2 -17.07 -24.59 16.09
N PRO A 3 -17.16 -25.66 16.84
CA PRO A 3 -17.97 -26.84 16.48
C PRO A 3 -19.46 -26.53 16.26
N PHE A 4 -20.03 -25.63 17.05
CA PHE A 4 -21.47 -25.30 16.92
C PHE A 4 -21.75 -24.47 15.65
N MET A 5 -20.86 -23.56 15.31
CA MET A 5 -21.01 -22.75 14.10
C MET A 5 -20.80 -23.57 12.82
N THR A 6 -19.84 -24.48 12.81
CA THR A 6 -19.63 -25.39 11.67
C THR A 6 -20.82 -26.33 11.50
N GLU A 7 -21.42 -26.80 12.58
CA GLU A 7 -22.65 -27.60 12.53
C GLU A 7 -23.82 -26.82 11.93
N GLU A 8 -24.04 -25.60 12.38
CA GLU A 8 -25.09 -24.73 11.85
C GLU A 8 -24.92 -24.47 10.36
N ILE A 9 -23.68 -24.18 9.92
CA ILE A 9 -23.34 -24.01 8.51
C ILE A 9 -23.64 -25.28 7.71
N TYR A 10 -23.25 -26.46 8.25
CA TYR A 10 -23.48 -27.74 7.60
C TYR A 10 -24.97 -28.05 7.43
N GLN A 11 -25.76 -27.83 8.47
CA GLN A 11 -27.20 -28.04 8.41
C GLN A 11 -27.88 -27.16 7.37
N ASN A 12 -27.45 -25.90 7.29
CA ASN A 12 -28.02 -24.90 6.35
C ASN A 12 -27.55 -25.07 4.91
N LEU A 13 -26.28 -25.41 4.67
CA LEU A 13 -25.72 -25.46 3.31
C LEU A 13 -25.73 -26.90 2.72
N VAL A 14 -25.57 -27.95 3.53
CA VAL A 14 -25.48 -29.32 3.04
C VAL A 14 -26.77 -30.05 3.27
N ARG A 15 -27.18 -30.24 4.51
CA ARG A 15 -28.37 -31.01 4.87
C ARG A 15 -29.68 -30.39 4.39
N SER A 16 -29.73 -29.09 4.17
CA SER A 16 -30.90 -28.44 3.57
C SER A 16 -31.13 -28.92 2.13
N ILE A 17 -30.08 -29.26 1.39
CA ILE A 17 -30.09 -29.66 -0.02
C ILE A 17 -30.01 -31.18 -0.14
N ASP A 18 -29.03 -31.81 0.47
CA ASP A 18 -28.79 -33.25 0.44
C ASP A 18 -29.23 -33.90 1.76
N LYS A 19 -30.36 -34.63 1.72
CA LYS A 19 -30.92 -35.33 2.89
C LYS A 19 -30.20 -36.65 3.19
N ASP A 20 -29.44 -37.18 2.24
CA ASP A 20 -28.68 -38.42 2.38
C ASP A 20 -27.28 -38.19 2.97
N ALA A 21 -26.82 -36.93 3.05
CA ALA A 21 -25.60 -36.56 3.72
C ALA A 21 -25.64 -36.95 5.22
N PRO A 22 -24.48 -37.20 5.88
CA PRO A 22 -24.41 -37.50 7.31
C PRO A 22 -25.21 -36.50 8.16
N GLU A 23 -25.80 -36.98 9.25
CA GLU A 23 -26.69 -36.18 10.11
C GLU A 23 -25.99 -34.95 10.74
N SER A 24 -24.69 -35.03 10.91
CA SER A 24 -23.87 -33.97 11.48
C SER A 24 -22.51 -33.89 10.74
N ILE A 25 -21.95 -32.71 10.62
CA ILE A 25 -20.58 -32.53 10.10
C ILE A 25 -19.54 -33.31 10.91
N HIS A 26 -19.81 -33.54 12.19
CA HIS A 26 -18.92 -34.27 13.10
C HIS A 26 -18.91 -35.78 12.84
N LEU A 27 -19.82 -36.26 12.00
CA LEU A 27 -19.91 -37.66 11.53
C LEU A 27 -19.33 -37.84 10.13
N CYS A 28 -18.91 -36.72 9.49
CA CYS A 28 -18.24 -36.75 8.19
C CYS A 28 -16.77 -37.12 8.35
N ASP A 29 -16.23 -37.80 7.35
CA ASP A 29 -14.80 -38.02 7.25
C ASP A 29 -14.07 -36.70 7.04
N PHE A 30 -12.80 -36.63 7.46
CA PHE A 30 -11.94 -35.46 7.18
C PHE A 30 -11.66 -35.43 5.69
N PRO A 31 -11.64 -34.22 5.06
CA PRO A 31 -11.35 -34.09 3.63
C PRO A 31 -10.02 -34.75 3.23
N GLU A 32 -10.04 -35.50 2.15
CA GLU A 32 -8.83 -36.06 1.55
C GLU A 32 -8.13 -35.00 0.67
N VAL A 33 -6.81 -35.10 0.61
CA VAL A 33 -6.01 -34.21 -0.24
C VAL A 33 -6.09 -34.71 -1.68
N HIS A 34 -6.47 -33.83 -2.59
CA HIS A 34 -6.50 -34.05 -4.03
C HIS A 34 -5.25 -33.40 -4.66
N GLU A 35 -4.14 -34.12 -4.68
CA GLU A 35 -2.86 -33.59 -5.16
C GLU A 35 -2.93 -33.08 -6.62
N GLU A 36 -3.79 -33.67 -7.44
CA GLU A 36 -4.05 -33.25 -8.82
C GLU A 36 -4.73 -31.89 -8.96
N GLN A 37 -5.29 -31.34 -7.87
CA GLN A 37 -5.90 -30.02 -7.81
C GLN A 37 -4.96 -28.95 -7.28
N ILE A 38 -3.78 -29.34 -6.83
CA ILE A 38 -2.76 -28.40 -6.33
C ILE A 38 -2.00 -27.81 -7.49
N ASP A 39 -2.20 -26.50 -7.71
CA ASP A 39 -1.44 -25.71 -8.69
C ASP A 39 -0.29 -25.00 -7.99
N LYS A 40 0.91 -25.56 -8.12
CA LYS A 40 2.12 -25.01 -7.47
C LYS A 40 2.55 -23.67 -8.04
N GLU A 41 2.30 -23.41 -9.32
CA GLU A 41 2.63 -22.12 -9.94
C GLU A 41 1.71 -21.03 -9.40
N LEU A 42 0.40 -21.32 -9.29
CA LEU A 42 -0.57 -20.41 -8.67
C LEU A 42 -0.22 -20.13 -7.21
N GLU A 43 0.10 -21.16 -6.42
CA GLU A 43 0.50 -21.00 -5.02
C GLU A 43 1.71 -20.09 -4.89
N ASN A 44 2.78 -20.31 -5.66
CA ASN A 44 3.99 -19.50 -5.63
C ASN A 44 3.72 -18.04 -6.05
N ASN A 45 2.96 -17.83 -7.12
CA ASN A 45 2.60 -16.48 -7.56
C ASN A 45 1.78 -15.74 -6.50
N MET A 46 0.85 -16.42 -5.82
CA MET A 46 0.06 -15.81 -4.73
C MET A 46 0.92 -15.53 -3.49
N GLU A 47 1.92 -16.34 -3.19
CA GLU A 47 2.90 -16.05 -2.13
C GLU A 47 3.67 -14.76 -2.43
N HIS A 48 4.17 -14.59 -3.65
CA HIS A 48 4.78 -13.33 -4.09
C HIS A 48 3.83 -12.13 -4.02
N VAL A 49 2.56 -12.31 -4.39
CA VAL A 49 1.53 -11.26 -4.23
C VAL A 49 1.40 -10.84 -2.77
N LEU A 50 1.33 -11.81 -1.83
CA LEU A 50 1.24 -11.52 -0.40
C LEU A 50 2.44 -10.74 0.11
N ASP A 51 3.66 -11.14 -0.27
CA ASP A 51 4.90 -10.45 0.10
C ASP A 51 4.89 -9.00 -0.40
N LEU A 52 4.57 -8.79 -1.68
CA LEU A 52 4.50 -7.45 -2.27
C LEU A 52 3.44 -6.56 -1.60
N VAL A 53 2.28 -7.14 -1.25
CA VAL A 53 1.21 -6.42 -0.54
C VAL A 53 1.64 -6.02 0.86
N VAL A 54 2.31 -6.91 1.60
CA VAL A 54 2.85 -6.61 2.94
C VAL A 54 3.89 -5.49 2.87
N MET A 55 4.84 -5.57 1.94
CA MET A 55 5.88 -4.56 1.74
C MET A 55 5.29 -3.21 1.27
N GLY A 56 4.33 -3.24 0.34
CA GLY A 56 3.63 -2.03 -0.12
C GLY A 56 2.84 -1.34 0.99
N ARG A 57 2.20 -2.10 1.87
CA ARG A 57 1.54 -1.54 3.07
C ARG A 57 2.55 -0.92 4.05
N ALA A 58 3.73 -1.52 4.19
CA ALA A 58 4.80 -0.94 5.00
C ALA A 58 5.26 0.41 4.43
N CYS A 59 5.47 0.52 3.11
CA CYS A 59 5.78 1.79 2.44
C CYS A 59 4.68 2.85 2.65
N ARG A 60 3.39 2.47 2.50
CA ARG A 60 2.27 3.38 2.76
C ARG A 60 2.26 3.91 4.19
N ASN A 61 2.50 3.05 5.16
CA ASN A 61 2.53 3.41 6.57
C ASN A 61 3.69 4.36 6.87
N ALA A 62 4.88 4.10 6.31
CA ALA A 62 6.05 4.96 6.48
C ALA A 62 5.82 6.35 5.89
N SER A 63 5.15 6.45 4.74
CA SER A 63 4.77 7.71 4.08
C SER A 63 3.54 8.39 4.69
N ASN A 64 2.85 7.78 5.67
CA ASN A 64 1.57 8.24 6.21
C ASN A 64 0.47 8.43 5.15
N ILE A 65 0.51 7.65 4.07
CA ILE A 65 -0.51 7.69 3.00
C ILE A 65 -1.64 6.73 3.34
N LYS A 66 -2.85 7.25 3.49
CA LYS A 66 -4.05 6.46 3.80
C LYS A 66 -4.33 5.43 2.71
N ASN A 67 -4.87 4.26 3.08
CA ASN A 67 -5.20 3.19 2.10
C ASN A 67 -6.17 3.62 1.00
N ARG A 68 -7.10 4.55 1.29
CA ARG A 68 -8.04 5.08 0.28
C ARG A 68 -7.44 6.10 -0.66
N GLN A 69 -6.24 6.64 -0.34
CA GLN A 69 -5.53 7.53 -1.25
C GLN A 69 -4.87 6.71 -2.35
N PRO A 70 -5.28 6.84 -3.61
CA PRO A 70 -4.61 6.14 -4.71
C PRO A 70 -3.19 6.66 -4.89
N ILE A 71 -2.28 5.76 -5.26
CA ILE A 71 -0.89 6.05 -5.62
C ILE A 71 -0.72 5.79 -7.12
N GLY A 72 0.08 6.61 -7.79
CA GLY A 72 0.28 6.50 -9.23
C GLY A 72 1.04 5.26 -9.64
N LYS A 73 2.18 4.99 -8.97
CA LYS A 73 3.09 3.90 -9.37
C LYS A 73 3.72 3.22 -8.18
N MET A 74 3.94 1.94 -8.36
CA MET A 74 4.77 1.08 -7.53
C MET A 74 5.81 0.41 -8.42
N PHE A 75 7.06 0.40 -7.98
CA PHE A 75 8.14 -0.31 -8.65
C PHE A 75 8.57 -1.50 -7.78
N VAL A 76 8.85 -2.61 -8.44
CA VAL A 76 9.28 -3.85 -7.79
C VAL A 76 10.58 -4.29 -8.44
N LYS A 77 11.60 -4.56 -7.62
CA LYS A 77 12.80 -5.28 -8.01
C LYS A 77 12.83 -6.60 -7.27
N ALA A 78 12.84 -7.69 -7.99
CA ALA A 78 12.88 -9.05 -7.47
C ALA A 78 13.63 -9.95 -8.47
N ASP A 79 13.91 -11.19 -8.08
CA ASP A 79 14.45 -12.24 -8.95
C ASP A 79 13.35 -13.04 -9.69
N PHE A 80 12.10 -12.60 -9.55
CA PHE A 80 10.92 -13.11 -10.24
C PHE A 80 10.15 -11.98 -10.93
N ASP A 81 9.28 -12.34 -11.85
CA ASP A 81 8.28 -11.46 -12.45
C ASP A 81 6.89 -12.07 -12.25
N LEU A 82 5.85 -11.25 -12.16
CA LEU A 82 4.48 -11.69 -12.01
C LEU A 82 3.69 -11.43 -13.30
N PRO A 83 2.92 -12.43 -13.81
CA PRO A 83 1.91 -12.20 -14.83
C PRO A 83 0.97 -11.04 -14.49
N GLU A 84 0.46 -10.34 -15.52
CA GLU A 84 -0.38 -9.14 -15.39
C GLU A 84 -1.55 -9.33 -14.42
N PHE A 85 -2.22 -10.49 -14.47
CA PHE A 85 -3.30 -10.84 -13.54
C PHE A 85 -2.92 -10.70 -12.06
N TYR A 86 -1.73 -11.15 -11.67
CA TYR A 86 -1.27 -11.04 -10.29
C TYR A 86 -0.80 -9.61 -9.95
N GLN A 87 -0.24 -8.88 -10.93
CA GLN A 87 0.09 -7.47 -10.77
C GLN A 87 -1.16 -6.62 -10.51
N GLU A 88 -2.29 -6.93 -11.18
CA GLU A 88 -3.58 -6.31 -10.93
C GLU A 88 -4.08 -6.55 -9.51
N ILE A 89 -3.93 -7.77 -8.97
CA ILE A 89 -4.28 -8.07 -7.57
C ILE A 89 -3.46 -7.19 -6.61
N VAL A 90 -2.15 -7.07 -6.83
CA VAL A 90 -1.28 -6.19 -6.01
C VAL A 90 -1.72 -4.74 -6.13
N ALA A 91 -2.03 -4.28 -7.35
CA ALA A 91 -2.49 -2.92 -7.63
C ALA A 91 -3.80 -2.59 -6.88
N ASP A 92 -4.77 -3.49 -6.92
CA ASP A 92 -6.06 -3.34 -6.26
C ASP A 92 -5.92 -3.34 -4.73
N GLU A 93 -5.18 -4.31 -4.17
CA GLU A 93 -4.96 -4.43 -2.72
C GLU A 93 -4.20 -3.23 -2.13
N LEU A 94 -3.30 -2.66 -2.89
CA LEU A 94 -2.52 -1.50 -2.49
C LEU A 94 -3.12 -0.17 -2.94
N ASN A 95 -4.21 -0.17 -3.72
CA ASN A 95 -4.77 1.02 -4.35
C ASN A 95 -3.69 1.82 -5.10
N VAL A 96 -2.98 1.14 -5.99
CA VAL A 96 -1.94 1.68 -6.87
C VAL A 96 -2.42 1.57 -8.32
N LYS A 97 -2.23 2.59 -9.15
CA LYS A 97 -2.68 2.58 -10.54
C LYS A 97 -1.84 1.69 -11.44
N ASN A 98 -0.57 1.52 -11.12
CA ASN A 98 0.35 0.77 -11.97
C ASN A 98 1.47 0.13 -11.14
N VAL A 99 1.66 -1.16 -11.28
CA VAL A 99 2.78 -1.92 -10.73
C VAL A 99 3.77 -2.19 -11.86
N LYS A 100 5.06 -1.91 -11.63
CA LYS A 100 6.13 -2.11 -12.62
C LYS A 100 7.27 -2.89 -12.02
N PHE A 101 7.63 -3.98 -12.65
CA PHE A 101 8.87 -4.67 -12.38
C PHE A 101 10.04 -3.96 -13.07
N THR A 102 11.17 -3.87 -12.40
CA THR A 102 12.38 -3.21 -12.90
C THR A 102 13.63 -3.88 -12.33
N ASP A 103 14.65 -4.01 -13.15
CA ASP A 103 15.95 -4.51 -12.72
C ASP A 103 16.76 -3.46 -11.95
N ASP A 104 16.37 -2.18 -12.05
CA ASP A 104 17.10 -1.06 -11.50
C ASP A 104 16.19 -0.15 -10.67
N VAL A 105 16.55 0.05 -9.41
CA VAL A 105 15.88 0.94 -8.46
C VAL A 105 16.74 2.16 -8.08
N ARG A 106 17.87 2.39 -8.79
CA ARG A 106 18.80 3.48 -8.50
C ARG A 106 18.18 4.86 -8.66
N ASP A 107 17.17 4.98 -9.53
CA ASP A 107 16.43 6.23 -9.71
C ASP A 107 15.56 6.60 -8.50
N PHE A 108 15.34 5.68 -7.56
CA PHE A 108 14.42 5.82 -6.43
C PHE A 108 15.10 5.70 -5.08
N THR A 109 16.34 5.21 -5.05
CA THR A 109 17.13 5.00 -3.83
C THR A 109 18.50 5.58 -4.02
N SER A 110 19.03 6.22 -3.00
CA SER A 110 20.44 6.58 -2.93
C SER A 110 21.10 5.83 -1.79
N TYR A 111 22.38 5.51 -1.95
CA TYR A 111 23.16 4.94 -0.87
C TYR A 111 23.91 6.04 -0.13
N SER A 112 23.98 5.94 1.18
CA SER A 112 24.84 6.76 2.02
C SER A 112 25.81 5.87 2.78
N PHE A 113 27.04 6.34 2.91
CA PHE A 113 28.11 5.58 3.50
C PHE A 113 28.63 6.27 4.76
N LYS A 114 28.88 5.49 5.79
CA LYS A 114 29.56 5.93 7.01
C LYS A 114 30.74 5.00 7.30
N PRO A 115 31.87 5.52 7.78
CA PRO A 115 32.99 4.65 8.13
C PRO A 115 32.65 3.75 9.32
N GLN A 116 32.91 2.47 9.23
CA GLN A 116 32.86 1.55 10.37
C GLN A 116 34.05 1.80 11.27
N LEU A 117 33.83 2.43 12.41
CA LEU A 117 34.91 2.91 13.28
C LEU A 117 35.80 1.79 13.81
N LYS A 118 35.26 0.57 13.96
CA LYS A 118 35.99 -0.60 14.46
C LYS A 118 37.08 -1.05 13.49
N THR A 119 36.86 -0.96 12.19
CA THR A 119 37.77 -1.42 11.14
C THR A 119 38.61 -0.29 10.57
N VAL A 120 37.99 0.89 10.35
CA VAL A 120 38.66 2.07 9.75
C VAL A 120 39.54 2.79 10.78
N GLY A 121 39.15 2.80 12.06
CA GLY A 121 39.91 3.46 13.13
C GLY A 121 41.35 2.99 13.24
N PRO A 122 41.63 1.68 13.34
CA PRO A 122 43.01 1.13 13.41
C PRO A 122 43.79 1.39 12.11
N LYS A 123 43.13 1.40 10.93
CA LYS A 123 43.79 1.59 9.62
C LYS A 123 44.09 3.07 9.32
N TYR A 124 43.14 3.95 9.58
CA TYR A 124 43.14 5.35 9.11
C TYR A 124 42.73 6.36 10.17
N GLY A 125 42.97 6.12 11.46
CA GLY A 125 42.48 6.92 12.60
C GLY A 125 42.70 8.43 12.50
N LYS A 126 43.87 8.88 11.96
CA LYS A 126 44.17 10.29 11.77
C LYS A 126 43.40 10.94 10.60
N MET A 127 42.83 10.14 9.73
CA MET A 127 42.12 10.57 8.51
C MET A 127 40.61 10.39 8.59
N LEU A 128 40.07 9.90 9.71
CA LEU A 128 38.67 9.61 9.92
C LEU A 128 37.75 10.81 9.59
N GLY A 129 38.16 12.03 9.93
CA GLY A 129 37.41 13.25 9.61
C GLY A 129 37.31 13.50 8.11
N GLY A 130 38.42 13.30 7.39
CA GLY A 130 38.47 13.43 5.93
C GLY A 130 37.69 12.32 5.22
N ILE A 131 37.81 11.09 5.70
CA ILE A 131 37.04 9.96 5.18
C ILE A 131 35.53 10.19 5.32
N LYS A 132 35.08 10.65 6.49
CA LYS A 132 33.68 10.97 6.72
C LYS A 132 33.18 12.09 5.81
N ALA A 133 33.98 13.13 5.57
CA ALA A 133 33.63 14.20 4.66
C ALA A 133 33.53 13.68 3.22
N ALA A 134 34.54 12.95 2.73
CA ALA A 134 34.55 12.36 1.39
C ALA A 134 33.36 11.41 1.16
N LEU A 135 33.01 10.59 2.15
CA LEU A 135 31.85 9.67 2.06
C LEU A 135 30.50 10.42 2.06
N ASN A 136 30.42 11.63 2.62
CA ASN A 136 29.20 12.43 2.55
C ASN A 136 29.04 13.15 1.21
N ASP A 137 30.13 13.42 0.52
CA ASP A 137 30.14 14.19 -0.75
C ASP A 137 30.12 13.28 -2.01
N ILE A 138 30.32 11.97 -1.83
CA ILE A 138 30.34 11.00 -2.93
C ILE A 138 28.92 10.73 -3.46
N ASP A 139 28.82 10.46 -4.78
CA ASP A 139 27.63 9.88 -5.35
C ASP A 139 27.44 8.45 -4.81
N GLY A 140 26.42 8.27 -3.95
CA GLY A 140 26.19 7.00 -3.27
C GLY A 140 25.88 5.83 -4.21
N ASN A 141 25.21 6.08 -5.33
CA ASN A 141 24.87 5.04 -6.28
C ASN A 141 26.11 4.60 -7.08
N ALA A 142 26.92 5.56 -7.56
CA ALA A 142 28.18 5.27 -8.23
C ALA A 142 29.16 4.52 -7.31
N ALA A 143 29.26 4.94 -6.04
CA ALA A 143 30.10 4.30 -5.03
C ALA A 143 29.67 2.85 -4.74
N MET A 144 28.34 2.60 -4.69
CA MET A 144 27.82 1.25 -4.50
C MET A 144 28.09 0.36 -5.70
N ASP A 145 27.99 0.87 -6.92
CA ASP A 145 28.34 0.16 -8.15
C ASP A 145 29.83 -0.21 -8.19
N GLU A 146 30.71 0.72 -7.83
CA GLU A 146 32.14 0.48 -7.71
C GLU A 146 32.44 -0.62 -6.69
N LEU A 147 31.84 -0.52 -5.49
CA LEU A 147 32.02 -1.48 -4.42
C LEU A 147 31.52 -2.89 -4.80
N ASN A 148 30.41 -2.99 -5.53
CA ASN A 148 29.85 -4.26 -5.99
C ASN A 148 30.69 -4.89 -7.13
N THR A 149 31.31 -4.06 -7.98
CA THR A 149 32.08 -4.51 -9.15
C THR A 149 33.50 -4.88 -8.77
N THR A 150 34.16 -4.05 -7.95
CA THR A 150 35.60 -4.18 -7.63
C THR A 150 35.85 -4.76 -6.23
N GLY A 151 34.84 -4.73 -5.36
CA GLY A 151 34.96 -5.10 -3.95
C GLY A 151 35.60 -4.01 -3.07
N VAL A 152 36.01 -2.87 -3.67
CA VAL A 152 36.76 -1.81 -3.00
C VAL A 152 36.22 -0.46 -3.46
N LEU A 153 36.01 0.45 -2.52
CA LEU A 153 35.70 1.86 -2.78
C LEU A 153 36.98 2.68 -2.63
N LYS A 154 37.36 3.40 -3.68
CA LYS A 154 38.53 4.27 -3.69
C LYS A 154 38.13 5.73 -3.41
N LEU A 155 38.78 6.34 -2.43
CA LEU A 155 38.53 7.72 -2.02
C LEU A 155 39.82 8.52 -2.02
N ASP A 156 39.78 9.73 -2.54
CA ASP A 156 40.86 10.71 -2.33
C ASP A 156 40.55 11.49 -1.03
N VAL A 157 41.41 11.40 -0.07
CA VAL A 157 41.30 12.14 1.19
C VAL A 157 42.56 12.98 1.39
N ASN A 158 42.44 14.29 1.16
CA ASN A 158 43.55 15.28 1.27
C ASN A 158 44.75 14.93 0.37
N GLY A 159 44.51 14.43 -0.85
CA GLY A 159 45.54 14.04 -1.80
C GLY A 159 46.18 12.67 -1.56
N GLN A 160 45.60 11.88 -0.67
CA GLN A 160 45.98 10.48 -0.45
C GLN A 160 44.83 9.58 -0.85
N GLU A 161 45.12 8.62 -1.75
CA GLU A 161 44.16 7.58 -2.13
C GLU A 161 44.05 6.55 -1.02
N ILE A 162 42.83 6.26 -0.57
CA ILE A 162 42.48 5.24 0.43
C ILE A 162 41.52 4.23 -0.18
N GLU A 163 41.68 2.99 0.23
CA GLU A 163 40.83 1.87 -0.18
C GLU A 163 39.98 1.40 1.02
N LEU A 164 38.65 1.43 0.82
CA LEU A 164 37.70 0.94 1.81
C LEU A 164 36.96 -0.29 1.26
N PHE A 165 36.96 -1.36 2.04
CA PHE A 165 36.22 -2.56 1.75
C PHE A 165 34.81 -2.51 2.30
N LYS A 166 33.92 -3.41 1.86
CA LYS A 166 32.53 -3.45 2.33
C LYS A 166 32.43 -3.54 3.88
N GLU A 167 33.37 -4.25 4.52
CA GLU A 167 33.46 -4.37 5.99
C GLU A 167 33.88 -3.08 6.70
N ASP A 168 34.49 -2.13 5.97
CA ASP A 168 34.91 -0.83 6.47
C ASP A 168 33.81 0.23 6.41
N LEU A 169 32.65 -0.13 5.84
CA LEU A 169 31.55 0.77 5.58
C LEU A 169 30.26 0.33 6.27
N LEU A 170 29.58 1.28 6.87
CA LEU A 170 28.17 1.17 7.21
C LEU A 170 27.39 1.77 6.04
N ILE A 171 26.65 0.93 5.35
CA ILE A 171 25.90 1.30 4.15
C ILE A 171 24.44 1.45 4.55
N ASP A 172 23.94 2.68 4.50
CA ASP A 172 22.55 3.01 4.72
C ASP A 172 21.91 3.31 3.35
N THR A 173 20.69 2.83 3.10
CA THR A 173 19.89 3.23 1.95
C THR A 173 19.17 4.52 2.31
N ALA A 174 19.45 5.61 1.59
CA ALA A 174 18.71 6.85 1.71
C ALA A 174 17.63 6.90 0.63
N GLN A 175 16.45 7.33 1.01
CA GLN A 175 15.32 7.50 0.10
C GLN A 175 15.46 8.83 -0.65
N ILE A 176 15.09 8.83 -1.93
CA ILE A 176 14.96 10.06 -2.70
C ILE A 176 13.60 10.69 -2.36
N GLU A 177 13.57 12.01 -2.20
CA GLU A 177 12.33 12.75 -1.93
C GLU A 177 11.26 12.41 -2.97
N GLY A 178 10.06 12.08 -2.52
CA GLY A 178 8.95 11.65 -3.38
C GLY A 178 8.87 10.14 -3.60
N TYR A 179 9.74 9.35 -2.97
CA TYR A 179 9.69 7.89 -3.03
C TYR A 179 9.84 7.27 -1.63
N GLU A 180 9.13 6.19 -1.39
CA GLU A 180 9.25 5.40 -0.18
C GLU A 180 9.60 3.97 -0.55
N SER A 181 10.63 3.38 0.08
CA SER A 181 11.08 2.04 -0.27
C SER A 181 11.22 1.12 0.93
N VAL A 182 10.93 -0.14 0.73
CA VAL A 182 11.18 -1.24 1.67
C VAL A 182 11.93 -2.34 0.94
N ASN A 183 12.94 -2.90 1.59
CA ASN A 183 13.71 -4.03 1.11
C ASN A 183 13.59 -5.18 2.11
N ASP A 184 13.20 -6.35 1.64
CA ASP A 184 13.15 -7.58 2.43
C ASP A 184 13.40 -8.79 1.53
N ASN A 185 14.22 -9.75 2.01
CA ASN A 185 14.50 -11.04 1.35
C ASN A 185 14.89 -10.94 -0.13
N GLY A 186 15.61 -9.88 -0.54
CA GLY A 186 16.03 -9.66 -1.93
C GLY A 186 14.99 -8.99 -2.82
N ILE A 187 13.79 -8.74 -2.30
CA ILE A 187 12.74 -7.97 -2.94
C ILE A 187 12.85 -6.52 -2.50
N THR A 188 12.78 -5.58 -3.44
CA THR A 188 12.67 -4.15 -3.15
C THR A 188 11.38 -3.61 -3.74
N VAL A 189 10.56 -3.01 -2.87
CA VAL A 189 9.34 -2.31 -3.26
C VAL A 189 9.54 -0.82 -3.09
N VAL A 190 9.19 -0.03 -4.12
CA VAL A 190 9.25 1.43 -4.09
C VAL A 190 7.88 2.01 -4.46
N LEU A 191 7.33 2.87 -3.62
CA LEU A 191 6.12 3.64 -3.92
C LEU A 191 6.48 5.06 -4.34
N ASP A 192 5.89 5.52 -5.46
CA ASP A 192 5.90 6.92 -5.86
C ASP A 192 4.90 7.69 -4.99
N THR A 193 5.41 8.47 -4.04
CA THR A 193 4.61 9.24 -3.09
C THR A 193 4.26 10.65 -3.61
N ASN A 194 4.66 10.98 -4.85
CA ASN A 194 4.27 12.20 -5.53
C ASN A 194 2.82 12.08 -6.01
N LEU A 195 1.91 12.68 -5.26
CA LEU A 195 0.48 12.61 -5.57
C LEU A 195 0.09 13.76 -6.50
N SER A 196 -0.39 13.42 -7.70
CA SER A 196 -0.96 14.42 -8.61
C SER A 196 -2.27 15.00 -8.07
N PRO A 197 -2.70 16.19 -8.54
CA PRO A 197 -3.99 16.77 -8.16
C PRO A 197 -5.18 15.82 -8.40
N GLU A 198 -5.13 15.03 -9.47
CA GLU A 198 -6.17 14.07 -9.83
C GLU A 198 -6.22 12.91 -8.81
N LEU A 199 -5.06 12.38 -8.39
CA LEU A 199 -4.98 11.34 -7.37
C LEU A 199 -5.45 11.84 -6.01
N LEU A 200 -5.12 13.07 -5.65
CA LEU A 200 -5.59 13.71 -4.41
C LEU A 200 -7.11 13.90 -4.44
N GLU A 201 -7.68 14.32 -5.56
CA GLU A 201 -9.12 14.46 -5.74
C GLU A 201 -9.82 13.08 -5.66
N GLU A 202 -9.29 12.07 -6.35
CA GLU A 202 -9.84 10.71 -6.26
C GLU A 202 -9.82 10.18 -4.83
N GLY A 203 -8.71 10.39 -4.10
CA GLY A 203 -8.62 10.03 -2.68
C GLY A 203 -9.66 10.76 -1.82
N PHE A 204 -9.91 12.03 -2.12
CA PHE A 204 -10.94 12.82 -1.43
C PHE A 204 -12.33 12.24 -1.69
N VAL A 205 -12.67 11.91 -2.94
CA VAL A 205 -13.95 11.29 -3.32
C VAL A 205 -14.16 9.96 -2.62
N ARG A 206 -13.14 9.10 -2.57
CA ARG A 206 -13.21 7.81 -1.86
C ARG A 206 -13.44 7.97 -0.36
N GLU A 207 -12.85 8.99 0.27
CA GLU A 207 -13.12 9.31 1.67
C GLU A 207 -14.56 9.81 1.85
N ILE A 208 -15.09 10.66 0.98
CA ILE A 208 -16.50 11.11 1.00
C ILE A 208 -17.43 9.89 0.95
N ILE A 209 -17.26 9.02 -0.04
CA ILE A 209 -18.06 7.80 -0.20
C ILE A 209 -18.03 6.95 1.07
N SER A 210 -16.84 6.74 1.65
CA SER A 210 -16.69 6.00 2.90
C SER A 210 -17.45 6.64 4.07
N LYS A 211 -17.44 7.98 4.18
CA LYS A 211 -18.17 8.69 5.23
C LYS A 211 -19.68 8.58 5.04
N ILE A 212 -20.18 8.71 3.81
CA ILE A 212 -21.59 8.51 3.52
C ILE A 212 -22.02 7.07 3.83
N GLN A 213 -21.24 6.05 3.48
CA GLN A 213 -21.52 4.66 3.83
C GLN A 213 -21.53 4.44 5.36
N THR A 214 -20.65 5.12 6.09
CA THR A 214 -20.69 5.11 7.55
C THR A 214 -21.97 5.72 8.08
N MET A 215 -22.41 6.87 7.53
CA MET A 215 -23.64 7.53 7.93
C MET A 215 -24.89 6.69 7.62
N ARG A 216 -24.91 5.99 6.47
CA ARG A 216 -25.99 5.03 6.14
C ARG A 216 -26.11 3.95 7.20
N LYS A 217 -24.97 3.38 7.64
CA LYS A 217 -24.94 2.36 8.69
C LYS A 217 -25.40 2.92 10.05
N GLU A 218 -24.95 4.12 10.40
CA GLU A 218 -25.34 4.78 11.67
C GLU A 218 -26.84 5.17 11.69
N ALA A 219 -27.41 5.44 10.53
CA ALA A 219 -28.84 5.71 10.36
C ALA A 219 -29.72 4.46 10.21
N ASP A 220 -29.11 3.26 10.33
CA ASP A 220 -29.76 1.96 10.21
C ASP A 220 -30.50 1.76 8.85
N PHE A 221 -29.88 2.24 7.77
CA PHE A 221 -30.42 2.07 6.42
C PHE A 221 -30.05 0.68 5.88
N GLU A 222 -31.00 0.08 5.16
CA GLU A 222 -30.75 -1.16 4.45
C GLU A 222 -29.76 -0.96 3.27
N VAL A 223 -29.08 -2.04 2.87
CA VAL A 223 -28.06 -1.98 1.82
C VAL A 223 -28.61 -1.40 0.52
N MET A 224 -29.85 -1.74 0.16
CA MET A 224 -30.49 -1.34 -1.09
C MET A 224 -31.29 -0.04 -1.00
N ASP A 225 -31.36 0.57 0.17
CA ASP A 225 -32.10 1.83 0.33
C ASP A 225 -31.53 2.93 -0.56
N LYS A 226 -32.42 3.62 -1.25
CA LYS A 226 -32.08 4.84 -1.98
C LYS A 226 -32.04 6.01 -1.03
N ILE A 227 -31.04 6.86 -1.19
CA ILE A 227 -30.85 8.02 -0.30
C ILE A 227 -30.78 9.31 -1.08
N ARG A 228 -30.95 10.41 -0.36
CA ARG A 228 -30.56 11.75 -0.76
C ARG A 228 -29.39 12.19 0.09
N VAL A 229 -28.38 12.78 -0.54
CA VAL A 229 -27.20 13.33 0.15
C VAL A 229 -27.25 14.85 -0.01
N THR A 230 -27.18 15.55 1.13
CA THR A 230 -27.02 17.00 1.18
C THR A 230 -25.68 17.33 1.82
N TYR A 231 -25.04 18.43 1.39
CA TYR A 231 -23.72 18.81 1.91
C TYR A 231 -23.53 20.33 1.93
N GLU A 232 -22.72 20.77 2.89
CA GLU A 232 -22.12 22.11 2.97
C GLU A 232 -20.69 21.96 3.49
N GLY A 233 -19.75 22.82 3.04
CA GLY A 233 -18.39 22.72 3.50
C GLY A 233 -17.49 23.83 2.97
N SER A 234 -16.17 23.59 3.00
CA SER A 234 -15.20 24.49 2.39
C SER A 234 -15.39 24.55 0.86
N GLU A 235 -14.99 25.66 0.23
CA GLU A 235 -15.05 25.81 -1.24
C GLU A 235 -14.44 24.61 -1.98
N LYS A 236 -13.32 24.09 -1.47
CA LYS A 236 -12.63 22.95 -2.07
C LYS A 236 -13.44 21.66 -1.95
N ALA A 237 -14.03 21.40 -0.77
CA ALA A 237 -14.88 20.24 -0.56
C ALA A 237 -16.12 20.30 -1.46
N GLU A 238 -16.79 21.43 -1.52
CA GLU A 238 -17.96 21.66 -2.36
C GLU A 238 -17.66 21.46 -3.85
N ALA A 239 -16.53 21.99 -4.34
CA ALA A 239 -16.10 21.79 -5.73
C ALA A 239 -15.87 20.32 -6.07
N VAL A 240 -15.30 19.53 -5.14
CA VAL A 240 -15.11 18.08 -5.33
C VAL A 240 -16.46 17.35 -5.39
N PHE A 241 -17.42 17.69 -4.51
CA PHE A 241 -18.77 17.13 -4.55
C PHE A 241 -19.49 17.45 -5.85
N GLU A 242 -19.47 18.70 -6.28
CA GLU A 242 -20.13 19.15 -7.51
C GLU A 242 -19.59 18.41 -8.74
N LYS A 243 -18.28 18.37 -8.89
CA LYS A 243 -17.58 17.71 -10.00
C LYS A 243 -17.84 16.20 -10.04
N ASN A 244 -17.93 15.53 -8.88
CA ASN A 244 -18.00 14.08 -8.75
C ASN A 244 -19.37 13.58 -8.27
N SER A 245 -20.42 14.42 -8.31
CA SER A 245 -21.74 14.10 -7.77
C SER A 245 -22.35 12.81 -8.34
N THR A 246 -22.19 12.58 -9.64
CA THR A 246 -22.68 11.37 -10.33
C THR A 246 -21.97 10.12 -9.84
N LEU A 247 -20.64 10.17 -9.71
CA LEU A 247 -19.83 9.04 -9.22
C LEU A 247 -20.20 8.73 -7.76
N ILE A 248 -20.19 9.75 -6.90
CA ILE A 248 -20.55 9.60 -5.49
C ILE A 248 -21.96 9.01 -5.39
N GLY A 249 -22.92 9.57 -6.12
CA GLY A 249 -24.30 9.09 -6.11
C GLY A 249 -24.44 7.62 -6.51
N GLY A 250 -23.73 7.19 -7.55
CA GLY A 250 -23.72 5.81 -7.98
C GLY A 250 -23.21 4.84 -6.90
N GLU A 251 -22.09 5.19 -6.28
CA GLU A 251 -21.41 4.36 -5.27
C GLU A 251 -22.18 4.24 -3.94
N VAL A 252 -22.97 5.26 -3.60
CA VAL A 252 -23.73 5.27 -2.33
C VAL A 252 -25.22 5.05 -2.51
N LEU A 253 -25.69 4.71 -3.72
CA LEU A 253 -27.11 4.58 -4.08
C LEU A 253 -27.91 5.84 -3.81
N ALA A 254 -27.30 7.03 -3.98
CA ALA A 254 -28.02 8.29 -3.85
C ALA A 254 -28.75 8.66 -5.15
N THR A 255 -30.00 9.05 -5.04
CA THR A 255 -30.79 9.62 -6.15
C THR A 255 -30.44 11.07 -6.42
N GLU A 256 -29.94 11.77 -5.40
CA GLU A 256 -29.50 13.16 -5.45
C GLU A 256 -28.30 13.37 -4.54
N VAL A 257 -27.31 14.12 -5.02
CA VAL A 257 -26.17 14.63 -4.25
C VAL A 257 -26.13 16.13 -4.51
N VAL A 258 -26.58 16.94 -3.54
CA VAL A 258 -26.84 18.37 -3.75
C VAL A 258 -26.29 19.24 -2.65
N LYS A 259 -25.78 20.43 -3.02
CA LYS A 259 -25.41 21.47 -2.07
C LYS A 259 -26.67 22.09 -1.50
N ALA A 260 -26.95 21.81 -0.25
CA ALA A 260 -28.11 22.34 0.50
C ALA A 260 -27.85 22.17 1.98
N GLU A 261 -28.65 22.87 2.82
CA GLU A 261 -28.61 22.65 4.27
C GLU A 261 -28.72 21.15 4.59
N PRO A 262 -27.73 20.58 5.35
CA PRO A 262 -27.70 19.17 5.66
C PRO A 262 -28.94 18.70 6.42
N ALA A 263 -29.58 17.64 5.92
CA ALA A 263 -30.85 17.12 6.44
C ALA A 263 -30.81 15.63 6.72
N GLY A 264 -31.74 15.12 7.56
CA GLY A 264 -31.83 13.74 7.97
C GLY A 264 -30.79 13.36 9.03
N HIS A 265 -30.03 12.30 8.81
CA HIS A 265 -28.89 11.96 9.67
C HIS A 265 -27.71 12.85 9.28
N VAL A 266 -27.43 13.87 10.09
CA VAL A 266 -26.42 14.92 9.82
C VAL A 266 -25.16 14.66 10.64
N LYS A 267 -23.99 14.83 9.99
CA LYS A 267 -22.70 14.68 10.65
C LYS A 267 -21.64 15.61 10.05
N GLU A 268 -20.80 16.16 10.93
CA GLU A 268 -19.64 16.95 10.56
C GLU A 268 -18.41 16.05 10.41
N TRP A 269 -17.61 16.30 9.38
CA TRP A 269 -16.41 15.57 9.08
C TRP A 269 -15.24 16.50 8.75
N LYS A 270 -14.04 16.04 9.02
CA LYS A 270 -12.81 16.64 8.49
C LYS A 270 -12.17 15.64 7.53
N ILE A 271 -12.27 15.91 6.22
CA ILE A 271 -11.78 15.04 5.14
C ILE A 271 -10.59 15.72 4.49
N ASN A 272 -9.41 15.10 4.55
CA ASN A 272 -8.15 15.65 4.00
C ASN A 272 -7.86 17.10 4.41
N GLY A 273 -8.22 17.46 5.64
CA GLY A 273 -8.02 18.81 6.18
C GLY A 273 -9.21 19.74 5.99
N GLU A 274 -10.13 19.45 5.08
CA GLU A 274 -11.30 20.24 4.75
C GLU A 274 -12.48 19.89 5.66
N ALA A 275 -13.18 20.91 6.15
CA ALA A 275 -14.42 20.72 6.91
C ALA A 275 -15.60 20.52 5.95
N VAL A 276 -16.44 19.54 6.24
CA VAL A 276 -17.69 19.29 5.50
C VAL A 276 -18.75 18.73 6.41
N THR A 277 -19.97 19.25 6.32
CA THR A 277 -21.16 18.72 6.98
C THR A 277 -22.01 18.02 5.93
N MET A 278 -22.37 16.78 6.20
CA MET A 278 -23.19 15.97 5.31
C MET A 278 -24.45 15.51 6.00
N GLY A 279 -25.55 15.43 5.25
CA GLY A 279 -26.81 14.84 5.69
C GLY A 279 -27.22 13.72 4.75
N VAL A 280 -27.74 12.63 5.29
CA VAL A 280 -28.29 11.50 4.52
C VAL A 280 -29.74 11.25 4.94
N GLU A 281 -30.63 11.17 3.97
CA GLU A 281 -32.04 10.87 4.16
C GLU A 281 -32.44 9.67 3.30
N LYS A 282 -33.21 8.73 3.87
CA LYS A 282 -33.86 7.68 3.10
C LYS A 282 -34.92 8.29 2.20
N LYS A 283 -34.84 8.06 0.90
CA LYS A 283 -35.90 8.44 -0.03
C LYS A 283 -36.93 7.32 -0.02
N GLY A 284 -38.14 7.61 0.44
CA GLY A 284 -39.27 6.68 0.31
C GLY A 284 -39.50 6.33 -1.16
N GLU A 285 -40.03 5.13 -1.37
CA GLU A 285 -40.46 4.66 -2.70
C GLU A 285 -41.41 5.63 -3.39
#